data_06d9d93337e7978a794a7edb0cb83fd4
#
_entry.id   06d9d93337e7978a794a7edb0cb83fd4
#
_cell.length_a   1.000
_cell.length_b   1.000
_cell.length_c   1.000
_cell.angle_alpha   90.00
_cell.angle_beta   90.00
_cell.angle_gamma   90.00
#
_symmetry.space_group_name_H-M   'P 1'
#
loop_
_entity.id
_entity.type
_entity.pdbx_description
1 polymer ?
#
loop_
_entity_poly.entity_id
_entity_poly.type
_entity_poly.pdbx_seq_one_letter_code
_entity_poly.pdbx_strand_id
1 'polypeptide(L)'
;MAATVVTVDRNLKAGVLPILKGHWVTLTAFFQSLFLGKAATIQYPEENRPVSERYRGIHILTAREDGSPKCVACYMCATVCPAECIHIESGERSEQSIEKYPTRFEIDLLRCVYCGFCVDACPEEAIIMSRENNLVGTSRAELIIDRDRLMAREELVEHGGGYRPVDHDVRRPVRIAALERLEKEHGIVPGMPEGRKAPGA
;
A
#
# COMPACT_ATOMS: atom_id res chain seq x y z
N MET A 1 14.23 -5.86 18.19
CA MET A 1 15.54 -6.54 18.29
C MET A 1 16.57 -5.65 17.59
N ALA A 2 17.56 -5.15 18.32
CA ALA A 2 18.59 -4.31 17.76
C ALA A 2 19.52 -5.17 16.90
N ALA A 3 19.64 -4.84 15.62
CA ALA A 3 20.61 -5.46 14.73
C ALA A 3 22.02 -5.03 15.17
N THR A 4 22.80 -5.98 15.67
CA THR A 4 24.21 -5.75 15.99
C THR A 4 24.96 -5.58 14.68
N VAL A 5 25.31 -4.34 14.35
CA VAL A 5 26.18 -4.04 13.21
C VAL A 5 27.57 -4.57 13.54
N VAL A 6 27.96 -5.66 12.88
CA VAL A 6 29.32 -6.20 12.97
C VAL A 6 30.23 -5.30 12.15
N THR A 7 31.00 -4.43 12.80
CA THR A 7 32.06 -3.68 12.15
C THR A 7 33.20 -4.64 11.79
N VAL A 8 33.41 -4.85 10.50
CA VAL A 8 34.54 -5.66 10.00
C VAL A 8 35.79 -4.82 10.07
N ASP A 9 36.70 -5.14 11.03
CA ASP A 9 37.99 -4.53 11.12
C ASP A 9 38.88 -5.00 9.96
N ARG A 10 39.24 -4.08 9.04
CA ARG A 10 40.02 -4.38 7.82
C ARG A 10 41.47 -4.79 8.12
N ASN A 11 41.92 -4.70 9.36
CA ASN A 11 43.27 -5.06 9.78
C ASN A 11 43.38 -6.50 10.29
N LEU A 12 42.38 -7.33 10.12
CA LEU A 12 42.44 -8.72 10.54
C LEU A 12 43.41 -9.48 9.63
N LYS A 13 44.64 -9.69 10.12
CA LYS A 13 45.61 -10.55 9.44
C LYS A 13 44.99 -11.90 9.19
N ALA A 14 45.00 -12.34 7.91
CA ALA A 14 44.52 -13.65 7.50
C ALA A 14 45.24 -14.73 8.31
N GLY A 15 44.54 -15.32 9.27
CA GLY A 15 45.04 -16.36 10.15
C GLY A 15 43.99 -17.39 10.49
N VAL A 16 44.38 -18.47 11.13
CA VAL A 16 43.49 -19.57 11.53
C VAL A 16 42.45 -19.11 12.56
N LEU A 17 42.75 -18.16 13.40
CA LEU A 17 41.88 -17.62 14.46
C LEU A 17 40.53 -17.05 13.93
N PRO A 18 40.48 -16.23 12.89
CA PRO A 18 39.20 -15.77 12.31
C PRO A 18 38.35 -16.91 11.78
N ILE A 19 38.95 -17.95 11.20
CA ILE A 19 38.26 -19.12 10.71
C ILE A 19 37.63 -19.91 11.86
N LEU A 20 38.40 -20.16 12.92
CA LEU A 20 37.89 -20.82 14.13
C LEU A 20 36.77 -20.04 14.79
N LYS A 21 36.88 -18.70 14.85
CA LYS A 21 35.84 -17.83 15.38
C LYS A 21 34.54 -17.89 14.53
N GLY A 22 34.68 -17.94 13.21
CA GLY A 22 33.54 -18.13 12.30
C GLY A 22 32.83 -19.47 12.54
N HIS A 23 33.61 -20.57 12.67
CA HIS A 23 33.05 -21.88 12.98
C HIS A 23 32.39 -21.91 14.34
N TRP A 24 32.93 -21.24 15.34
CA TRP A 24 32.32 -21.12 16.66
C TRP A 24 30.95 -20.43 16.61
N VAL A 25 30.82 -19.34 15.82
CA VAL A 25 29.54 -18.63 15.65
C VAL A 25 28.49 -19.53 15.00
N THR A 26 28.86 -20.25 13.93
CA THR A 26 27.94 -21.16 13.25
C THR A 26 27.56 -22.36 14.13
N LEU A 27 28.51 -22.90 14.89
CA LEU A 27 28.28 -23.99 15.82
C LEU A 27 27.32 -23.59 16.96
N THR A 28 27.54 -22.40 17.53
CA THR A 28 26.62 -21.89 18.57
C THR A 28 25.21 -21.63 18.02
N ALA A 29 25.09 -21.09 16.80
CA ALA A 29 23.81 -20.90 16.13
C ALA A 29 23.09 -22.25 15.87
N PHE A 30 23.84 -23.27 15.46
CA PHE A 30 23.34 -24.62 15.25
C PHE A 30 22.75 -25.19 16.55
N PHE A 31 23.50 -25.15 17.66
CA PHE A 31 23.02 -25.66 18.93
C PHE A 31 21.83 -24.86 19.49
N GLN A 32 21.81 -23.54 19.29
CA GLN A 32 20.67 -22.70 19.67
C GLN A 32 19.41 -23.06 18.88
N SER A 33 19.55 -23.33 17.58
CA SER A 33 18.44 -23.76 16.74
C SER A 33 17.93 -25.15 17.16
N LEU A 34 18.85 -26.10 17.45
CA LEU A 34 18.51 -27.48 17.75
C LEU A 34 17.86 -27.65 19.14
N PHE A 35 18.42 -27.00 20.18
CA PHE A 35 17.99 -27.22 21.56
C PHE A 35 17.06 -26.13 22.09
N LEU A 36 17.11 -24.91 21.58
CA LEU A 36 16.32 -23.78 22.07
C LEU A 36 15.20 -23.37 21.10
N GLY A 37 15.05 -24.04 19.96
CA GLY A 37 14.04 -23.74 18.95
C GLY A 37 14.17 -22.33 18.35
N LYS A 38 15.32 -21.66 18.50
CA LYS A 38 15.57 -20.31 17.99
C LYS A 38 15.98 -20.35 16.51
N ALA A 39 15.10 -20.91 15.67
CA ALA A 39 15.28 -20.84 14.22
C ALA A 39 14.93 -19.45 13.71
N ALA A 40 15.74 -18.89 12.80
CA ALA A 40 15.45 -17.62 12.12
C ALA A 40 14.41 -17.79 11.00
N THR A 41 14.07 -19.02 10.66
CA THR A 41 13.14 -19.37 9.58
C THR A 41 11.70 -19.36 10.07
N ILE A 42 10.80 -18.87 9.24
CA ILE A 42 9.35 -18.92 9.46
C ILE A 42 8.84 -20.19 8.80
N GLN A 43 8.02 -20.96 9.53
CA GLN A 43 7.43 -22.20 9.02
C GLN A 43 6.15 -21.90 8.25
N TYR A 44 6.31 -21.46 7.00
CA TYR A 44 5.18 -21.29 6.11
C TYR A 44 4.68 -22.65 5.63
N PRO A 45 3.35 -22.94 5.55
CA PRO A 45 2.24 -21.98 5.71
C PRO A 45 1.69 -21.85 7.14
N GLU A 46 2.19 -22.62 8.12
CA GLU A 46 1.67 -22.64 9.49
C GLU A 46 1.89 -21.28 10.18
N GLU A 47 3.03 -20.65 9.88
CA GLU A 47 3.35 -19.32 10.36
C GLU A 47 3.51 -18.36 9.19
N ASN A 48 2.73 -17.30 9.18
CA ASN A 48 2.84 -16.23 8.20
C ASN A 48 3.74 -15.10 8.73
N ARG A 49 4.57 -14.54 7.85
CA ARG A 49 5.37 -13.37 8.19
C ARG A 49 4.45 -12.19 8.51
N PRO A 50 4.61 -11.52 9.66
CA PRO A 50 3.89 -10.30 9.93
C PRO A 50 4.28 -9.22 8.91
N VAL A 51 3.31 -8.77 8.12
CA VAL A 51 3.49 -7.67 7.17
C VAL A 51 3.25 -6.33 7.84
N SER A 52 4.01 -5.30 7.44
CA SER A 52 3.87 -3.96 8.00
C SER A 52 2.54 -3.33 7.58
N GLU A 53 2.09 -2.32 8.34
CA GLU A 53 0.89 -1.53 8.01
C GLU A 53 0.98 -0.82 6.67
N ARG A 54 2.19 -0.54 6.20
CA ARG A 54 2.47 0.13 4.93
C ARG A 54 2.75 -0.86 3.79
N TYR A 55 2.39 -2.13 3.97
CA TYR A 55 2.60 -3.14 2.95
C TYR A 55 1.69 -2.88 1.75
N ARG A 56 2.24 -3.02 0.55
CA ARG A 56 1.54 -2.84 -0.72
C ARG A 56 1.25 -4.20 -1.32
N GLY A 57 0.12 -4.78 -0.93
CA GLY A 57 -0.35 -6.05 -1.49
C GLY A 57 -1.37 -5.85 -2.62
N ILE A 58 -2.30 -6.76 -2.74
CA ILE A 58 -3.28 -6.79 -3.83
C ILE A 58 -4.23 -5.59 -3.72
N HIS A 59 -4.60 -5.03 -4.87
CA HIS A 59 -5.50 -3.89 -4.97
C HIS A 59 -6.93 -4.27 -4.57
N ILE A 60 -7.61 -3.29 -4.00
CA ILE A 60 -9.03 -3.35 -3.62
C ILE A 60 -9.70 -2.09 -4.16
N LEU A 61 -10.88 -2.25 -4.71
CA LEU A 61 -11.74 -1.13 -5.10
C LEU A 61 -12.83 -0.96 -4.06
N THR A 62 -12.88 0.21 -3.42
CA THR A 62 -13.82 0.49 -2.34
C THR A 62 -15.20 0.84 -2.88
N ALA A 63 -16.23 0.41 -2.15
CA ALA A 63 -17.62 0.73 -2.43
C ALA A 63 -18.12 1.91 -1.59
N ARG A 64 -19.23 2.49 -1.99
CA ARG A 64 -20.05 3.41 -1.21
C ARG A 64 -21.03 2.63 -0.33
N GLU A 65 -21.71 3.32 0.55
CA GLU A 65 -22.75 2.73 1.41
C GLU A 65 -23.89 2.07 0.61
N ASP A 66 -24.13 2.53 -0.61
CA ASP A 66 -25.12 1.98 -1.54
C ASP A 66 -24.62 0.75 -2.34
N GLY A 67 -23.39 0.29 -2.08
CA GLY A 67 -22.73 -0.80 -2.79
C GLY A 67 -22.18 -0.42 -4.17
N SER A 68 -22.32 0.82 -4.62
CA SER A 68 -21.73 1.29 -5.87
C SER A 68 -20.22 1.56 -5.71
N PRO A 69 -19.41 1.42 -6.77
CA PRO A 69 -18.00 1.74 -6.67
C PRO A 69 -17.78 3.22 -6.37
N LYS A 70 -16.86 3.55 -5.47
CA LYS A 70 -16.44 4.95 -5.23
C LYS A 70 -15.77 5.56 -6.46
N CYS A 71 -15.23 4.73 -7.33
CA CYS A 71 -14.52 5.14 -8.54
C CYS A 71 -15.45 5.92 -9.48
N VAL A 72 -14.99 7.09 -9.90
CA VAL A 72 -15.69 7.97 -10.86
C VAL A 72 -15.06 7.92 -12.26
N ALA A 73 -14.28 6.91 -12.56
CA ALA A 73 -13.61 6.71 -13.84
C ALA A 73 -12.84 7.95 -14.33
N CYS A 74 -12.09 8.61 -13.46
CA CYS A 74 -11.32 9.82 -13.78
C CYS A 74 -9.98 9.56 -14.52
N TYR A 75 -9.59 8.30 -14.68
CA TYR A 75 -8.35 7.84 -15.33
C TYR A 75 -7.02 8.24 -14.65
N MET A 76 -7.03 8.93 -13.52
CA MET A 76 -5.80 9.38 -12.88
C MET A 76 -4.88 8.20 -12.50
N CYS A 77 -5.44 7.12 -11.98
CA CYS A 77 -4.67 5.92 -11.63
C CYS A 77 -4.06 5.22 -12.85
N ALA A 78 -4.76 5.21 -13.99
CA ALA A 78 -4.24 4.65 -15.24
C ALA A 78 -3.11 5.53 -15.81
N THR A 79 -3.27 6.86 -15.76
CA THR A 79 -2.28 7.83 -16.29
C THR A 79 -0.97 7.78 -15.48
N VAL A 80 -1.04 7.64 -14.16
CA VAL A 80 0.16 7.64 -13.30
C VAL A 80 0.84 6.28 -13.25
N CYS A 81 0.23 5.23 -13.79
CA CYS A 81 0.75 3.87 -13.70
C CYS A 81 2.00 3.67 -14.56
N PRO A 82 3.19 3.42 -13.98
CA PRO A 82 4.43 3.24 -14.75
C PRO A 82 4.44 1.96 -15.59
N ALA A 83 3.59 0.98 -15.24
CA ALA A 83 3.49 -0.30 -15.93
C ALA A 83 2.31 -0.38 -16.91
N GLU A 84 1.49 0.69 -17.01
CA GLU A 84 0.31 0.74 -17.88
C GLU A 84 -0.60 -0.51 -17.73
N CYS A 85 -0.80 -0.94 -16.49
CA CYS A 85 -1.50 -2.19 -16.19
C CYS A 85 -2.97 -1.99 -15.78
N ILE A 86 -3.48 -0.74 -15.80
CA ILE A 86 -4.84 -0.40 -15.40
C ILE A 86 -5.64 0.00 -16.64
N HIS A 87 -6.72 -0.73 -16.90
CA HIS A 87 -7.63 -0.46 -18.01
C HIS A 87 -8.99 -0.04 -17.46
N ILE A 88 -9.50 1.10 -17.92
CA ILE A 88 -10.75 1.70 -17.46
C ILE A 88 -11.60 2.03 -18.68
N GLU A 89 -12.88 1.69 -18.60
CA GLU A 89 -13.91 2.20 -19.51
C GLU A 89 -14.96 2.91 -18.68
N SER A 90 -15.28 4.15 -19.03
CA SER A 90 -16.27 4.95 -18.32
C SER A 90 -17.67 4.79 -18.92
N GLY A 91 -18.66 4.77 -18.05
CA GLY A 91 -20.06 4.93 -18.41
C GLY A 91 -20.67 6.15 -17.75
N GLU A 92 -21.84 6.55 -18.22
CA GLU A 92 -22.61 7.68 -17.69
C GLU A 92 -23.96 7.21 -17.19
N ARG A 93 -24.40 7.76 -16.06
CA ARG A 93 -25.72 7.56 -15.47
C ARG A 93 -26.39 8.90 -15.28
N SER A 94 -27.52 9.11 -15.94
CA SER A 94 -28.26 10.38 -15.88
C SER A 94 -29.10 10.56 -14.60
N GLU A 95 -29.32 9.50 -13.82
CA GLU A 95 -30.27 9.49 -12.70
C GLU A 95 -29.63 9.62 -11.32
N GLN A 96 -28.31 9.64 -11.22
CA GLN A 96 -27.59 9.71 -9.94
C GLN A 96 -26.77 11.00 -9.83
N SER A 97 -26.50 11.44 -8.60
CA SER A 97 -25.65 12.60 -8.30
C SER A 97 -24.23 12.47 -8.86
N ILE A 98 -23.81 11.25 -9.20
CA ILE A 98 -22.53 10.94 -9.80
C ILE A 98 -22.77 10.35 -11.17
N GLU A 99 -22.53 11.16 -12.19
CA GLU A 99 -22.78 10.81 -13.58
C GLU A 99 -21.84 9.72 -14.10
N LYS A 100 -20.56 9.77 -13.73
CA LYS A 100 -19.52 8.87 -14.26
C LYS A 100 -19.21 7.71 -13.30
N TYR A 101 -19.13 6.53 -13.89
CA TYR A 101 -18.71 5.32 -13.17
C TYR A 101 -17.89 4.41 -14.11
N PRO A 102 -17.05 3.51 -13.59
CA PRO A 102 -16.35 2.54 -14.42
C PRO A 102 -17.30 1.41 -14.83
N THR A 103 -17.56 1.27 -16.13
CA THR A 103 -18.23 0.08 -16.71
C THR A 103 -17.28 -1.10 -16.69
N ARG A 104 -16.01 -0.84 -16.99
CA ARG A 104 -14.93 -1.80 -16.92
C ARG A 104 -13.77 -1.20 -16.15
N PHE A 105 -13.23 -1.95 -15.22
CA PHE A 105 -12.03 -1.60 -14.47
C PHE A 105 -11.23 -2.86 -14.27
N GLU A 106 -10.06 -2.92 -14.86
CA GLU A 106 -9.21 -4.10 -14.83
C GLU A 106 -7.78 -3.74 -14.46
N ILE A 107 -7.14 -4.60 -13.68
CA ILE A 107 -5.73 -4.50 -13.34
C ILE A 107 -5.03 -5.81 -13.74
N ASP A 108 -4.02 -5.71 -14.61
CA ASP A 108 -3.12 -6.82 -14.93
C ASP A 108 -2.04 -6.93 -13.85
N LEU A 109 -2.24 -7.85 -12.90
CA LEU A 109 -1.32 -8.03 -11.77
C LEU A 109 0.02 -8.61 -12.16
N LEU A 110 0.15 -9.25 -13.34
CA LEU A 110 1.43 -9.72 -13.85
C LEU A 110 2.32 -8.59 -14.38
N ARG A 111 1.73 -7.46 -14.75
CA ARG A 111 2.46 -6.24 -15.13
C ARG A 111 2.67 -5.32 -13.94
N CYS A 112 1.78 -5.36 -12.96
CA CYS A 112 1.81 -4.46 -11.82
C CYS A 112 3.10 -4.61 -11.00
N VAL A 113 3.77 -3.50 -10.72
CA VAL A 113 4.98 -3.44 -9.87
C VAL A 113 4.68 -3.07 -8.42
N TYR A 114 3.41 -3.00 -8.04
CA TYR A 114 2.94 -2.68 -6.69
C TYR A 114 3.54 -1.39 -6.10
N CYS A 115 3.76 -0.36 -6.93
CA CYS A 115 4.36 0.91 -6.52
C CYS A 115 3.44 1.77 -5.65
N GLY A 116 2.11 1.60 -5.75
CA GLY A 116 1.11 2.36 -4.99
C GLY A 116 0.75 3.73 -5.57
N PHE A 117 1.33 4.16 -6.70
CA PHE A 117 1.03 5.48 -7.30
C PHE A 117 -0.44 5.64 -7.68
N CYS A 118 -1.12 4.55 -8.05
CA CYS A 118 -2.54 4.57 -8.33
C CYS A 118 -3.38 4.93 -7.10
N VAL A 119 -2.94 4.51 -5.90
CA VAL A 119 -3.58 4.86 -4.63
C VAL A 119 -3.34 6.33 -4.29
N ASP A 120 -2.09 6.79 -4.45
CA ASP A 120 -1.72 8.18 -4.16
C ASP A 120 -2.39 9.19 -5.11
N ALA A 121 -2.63 8.79 -6.36
CA ALA A 121 -3.25 9.64 -7.38
C ALA A 121 -4.79 9.65 -7.34
N CYS A 122 -5.43 8.76 -6.59
CA CYS A 122 -6.88 8.64 -6.57
C CYS A 122 -7.53 9.74 -5.73
N PRO A 123 -8.31 10.69 -6.32
CA PRO A 123 -8.95 11.75 -5.56
C PRO A 123 -10.11 11.26 -4.68
N GLU A 124 -10.76 10.15 -5.09
CA GLU A 124 -11.92 9.56 -4.41
C GLU A 124 -11.55 8.49 -3.37
N GLU A 125 -10.24 8.18 -3.22
CA GLU A 125 -9.78 7.06 -2.38
C GLU A 125 -10.48 5.74 -2.73
N ALA A 126 -10.81 5.59 -4.01
CA ALA A 126 -11.56 4.45 -4.50
C ALA A 126 -10.70 3.20 -4.68
N ILE A 127 -9.38 3.36 -4.81
CA ILE A 127 -8.43 2.26 -4.93
C ILE A 127 -7.47 2.29 -3.76
N ILE A 128 -7.33 1.15 -3.10
CA ILE A 128 -6.41 0.94 -1.97
C ILE A 128 -5.64 -0.36 -2.18
N MET A 129 -4.59 -0.58 -1.40
CA MET A 129 -3.82 -1.82 -1.44
C MET A 129 -3.95 -2.56 -0.12
N SER A 130 -4.23 -3.85 -0.18
CA SER A 130 -4.36 -4.72 1.00
C SER A 130 -3.00 -5.14 1.56
N ARG A 131 -3.02 -5.90 2.64
CA ARG A 131 -1.85 -6.63 3.16
C ARG A 131 -1.73 -8.04 2.57
N GLU A 132 -2.69 -8.43 1.76
CA GLU A 132 -2.70 -9.75 1.15
C GLU A 132 -1.65 -9.84 0.05
N ASN A 133 -0.88 -10.93 0.07
CA ASN A 133 0.16 -11.24 -0.91
C ASN A 133 0.01 -12.65 -1.51
N ASN A 134 -0.97 -13.42 -1.04
CA ASN A 134 -1.18 -14.79 -1.46
C ASN A 134 -2.13 -14.87 -2.65
N LEU A 135 -1.68 -14.40 -3.82
CA LEU A 135 -2.42 -14.56 -5.06
C LEU A 135 -1.70 -15.55 -5.96
N VAL A 136 -2.40 -16.62 -6.30
CA VAL A 136 -1.92 -17.64 -7.22
C VAL A 136 -2.91 -17.78 -8.36
N GLY A 137 -2.42 -17.88 -9.57
CA GLY A 137 -3.20 -18.17 -10.77
C GLY A 137 -2.46 -19.15 -11.66
N THR A 138 -3.18 -19.99 -12.37
CA THR A 138 -2.64 -20.96 -13.31
C THR A 138 -2.53 -20.40 -14.74
N SER A 139 -3.24 -19.31 -14.99
CA SER A 139 -3.25 -18.61 -16.27
C SER A 139 -3.14 -17.11 -16.11
N ARG A 140 -2.69 -16.42 -17.17
CA ARG A 140 -2.62 -14.96 -17.19
C ARG A 140 -4.01 -14.32 -16.99
N ALA A 141 -5.04 -14.91 -17.58
CA ALA A 141 -6.40 -14.38 -17.50
C ALA A 141 -6.94 -14.35 -16.06
N GLU A 142 -6.55 -15.29 -15.21
CA GLU A 142 -6.94 -15.31 -13.80
C GLU A 142 -6.33 -14.18 -12.98
N LEU A 143 -5.17 -13.66 -13.45
CA LEU A 143 -4.43 -12.59 -12.78
C LEU A 143 -4.73 -11.20 -13.38
N ILE A 144 -5.64 -11.11 -14.34
CA ILE A 144 -6.31 -9.88 -14.72
C ILE A 144 -7.56 -9.77 -13.85
N ILE A 145 -7.53 -8.90 -12.86
CA ILE A 145 -8.61 -8.75 -11.89
C ILE A 145 -9.54 -7.65 -12.37
N ASP A 146 -10.81 -8.02 -12.53
CA ASP A 146 -11.89 -7.14 -12.91
C ASP A 146 -12.44 -6.32 -11.72
N ARG A 147 -13.31 -5.37 -12.03
CA ARG A 147 -13.95 -4.48 -11.05
C ARG A 147 -14.65 -5.25 -9.93
N ASP A 148 -15.42 -6.25 -10.28
CA ASP A 148 -16.29 -6.96 -9.32
C ASP A 148 -15.45 -7.82 -8.36
N ARG A 149 -14.38 -8.42 -8.86
CA ARG A 149 -13.40 -9.13 -8.01
C ARG A 149 -12.58 -8.19 -7.13
N LEU A 150 -12.29 -6.97 -7.59
CA LEU A 150 -11.61 -5.96 -6.78
C LEU A 150 -12.52 -5.45 -5.65
N MET A 151 -13.83 -5.28 -5.92
CA MET A 151 -14.81 -4.86 -4.92
C MET A 151 -15.12 -5.96 -3.91
N ALA A 152 -15.23 -7.22 -4.34
CA ALA A 152 -15.45 -8.36 -3.44
C ALA A 152 -14.34 -8.54 -2.38
N ARG A 153 -13.18 -7.89 -2.57
CA ARG A 153 -12.07 -7.90 -1.61
C ARG A 153 -12.14 -6.81 -0.54
N GLU A 154 -13.17 -5.96 -0.58
CA GLU A 154 -13.31 -4.88 0.41
C GLU A 154 -13.45 -5.42 1.84
N GLU A 155 -14.09 -6.57 2.03
CA GLU A 155 -14.19 -7.26 3.32
C GLU A 155 -12.82 -7.57 3.95
N LEU A 156 -11.78 -7.74 3.13
CA LEU A 156 -10.41 -7.98 3.61
C LEU A 156 -9.79 -6.75 4.27
N VAL A 157 -10.32 -5.55 3.99
CA VAL A 157 -9.82 -4.29 4.55
C VAL A 157 -10.24 -4.13 6.01
N GLU A 158 -11.43 -4.57 6.35
CA GLU A 158 -11.96 -4.49 7.71
C GLU A 158 -11.11 -5.30 8.71
N HIS A 159 -10.46 -6.36 8.23
CA HIS A 159 -9.69 -7.28 9.06
C HIS A 159 -8.20 -6.97 9.18
N GLY A 160 -7.65 -5.95 8.49
CA GLY A 160 -6.21 -5.79 8.56
C GLY A 160 -5.55 -4.53 8.01
N GLY A 161 -6.29 -3.48 7.75
CA GLY A 161 -5.72 -2.19 7.31
C GLY A 161 -4.94 -2.31 5.98
N GLY A 162 -5.44 -1.73 4.92
CA GLY A 162 -4.74 -1.60 3.66
C GLY A 162 -3.76 -0.42 3.65
N TYR A 163 -2.82 -0.41 2.70
CA TYR A 163 -2.03 0.78 2.39
C TYR A 163 -2.99 1.89 1.95
N ARG A 164 -3.13 2.87 2.80
CA ARG A 164 -3.77 4.13 2.48
C ARG A 164 -2.67 5.17 2.25
N PRO A 165 -2.89 6.17 1.39
CA PRO A 165 -1.94 7.24 1.24
C PRO A 165 -1.63 7.83 2.62
N VAL A 166 -0.35 7.96 2.93
CA VAL A 166 0.12 8.51 4.22
C VAL A 166 -0.47 9.91 4.48
N ASP A 167 -0.98 10.56 3.44
CA ASP A 167 -1.53 11.91 3.50
C ASP A 167 -2.84 12.02 4.26
N HIS A 168 -3.68 10.96 4.29
CA HIS A 168 -5.00 11.11 4.88
C HIS A 168 -5.01 11.01 6.41
N ASP A 169 -4.18 10.17 7.01
CA ASP A 169 -4.20 9.97 8.47
C ASP A 169 -3.09 10.74 9.21
N VAL A 170 -1.91 10.91 8.60
CA VAL A 170 -0.75 11.51 9.26
C VAL A 170 -0.49 12.95 8.82
N ARG A 171 -0.68 13.26 7.53
CA ARG A 171 -0.43 14.61 7.00
C ARG A 171 -1.65 15.52 7.06
N ARG A 172 -2.87 14.97 7.19
CA ARG A 172 -4.09 15.80 7.33
C ARG A 172 -3.98 16.81 8.47
N PRO A 173 -3.60 16.44 9.72
CA PRO A 173 -3.44 17.41 10.79
C PRO A 173 -2.33 18.43 10.53
N VAL A 174 -1.21 18.00 9.90
CA VAL A 174 -0.11 18.91 9.53
C VAL A 174 -0.56 19.89 8.45
N ARG A 175 -1.29 19.39 7.45
CA ARG A 175 -1.82 20.21 6.35
C ARG A 175 -2.90 21.18 6.82
N ILE A 176 -3.80 20.74 7.71
CA ILE A 176 -4.81 21.61 8.34
C ILE A 176 -4.12 22.71 9.14
N ALA A 177 -3.15 22.37 10.00
CA ALA A 177 -2.41 23.33 10.78
C ALA A 177 -1.60 24.31 9.91
N ALA A 178 -1.08 23.87 8.76
CA ALA A 178 -0.40 24.73 7.81
C ALA A 178 -1.39 25.66 7.09
N LEU A 179 -2.57 25.18 6.73
CA LEU A 179 -3.64 26.00 6.12
C LEU A 179 -4.16 27.03 7.12
N GLU A 180 -4.38 26.67 8.37
CA GLU A 180 -4.79 27.59 9.45
C GLU A 180 -3.74 28.68 9.71
N ARG A 181 -2.45 28.36 9.60
CA ARG A 181 -1.37 29.35 9.68
C ARG A 181 -1.41 30.32 8.51
N LEU A 182 -1.55 29.82 7.29
CA LEU A 182 -1.64 30.64 6.07
C LEU A 182 -2.89 31.54 6.10
N GLU A 183 -4.00 31.03 6.62
CA GLU A 183 -5.21 31.81 6.81
C GLU A 183 -5.01 32.95 7.82
N LYS A 184 -4.33 32.66 8.94
CA LYS A 184 -4.01 33.69 9.96
C LYS A 184 -2.98 34.72 9.47
N GLU A 185 -2.00 34.31 8.69
CA GLU A 185 -0.92 35.18 8.24
C GLU A 185 -1.32 36.01 6.99
N HIS A 186 -2.12 35.46 6.11
CA HIS A 186 -2.39 36.07 4.81
C HIS A 186 -3.88 36.29 4.50
N GLY A 187 -4.79 35.81 5.35
CA GLY A 187 -6.24 35.90 5.13
C GLY A 187 -6.72 35.15 3.87
N ILE A 188 -5.90 34.25 3.32
CA ILE A 188 -6.17 33.55 2.08
C ILE A 188 -6.32 32.06 2.37
N VAL A 189 -7.48 31.50 2.02
CA VAL A 189 -7.70 30.03 2.04
C VAL A 189 -7.41 29.50 0.65
N PRO A 190 -6.37 28.67 0.45
CA PRO A 190 -6.05 28.09 -0.84
C PRO A 190 -7.22 27.22 -1.34
N GLY A 191 -7.73 27.51 -2.52
CA GLY A 191 -8.81 26.77 -3.17
C GLY A 191 -10.22 27.32 -2.97
N MET A 192 -10.43 28.38 -2.20
CA MET A 192 -11.69 29.10 -2.23
C MET A 192 -11.69 30.19 -3.31
N PRO A 193 -12.76 30.32 -4.11
CA PRO A 193 -12.91 31.44 -5.02
C PRO A 193 -12.96 32.74 -4.23
N GLU A 194 -12.30 33.77 -4.74
CA GLU A 194 -12.25 35.11 -4.11
C GLU A 194 -13.66 35.59 -3.73
N GLY A 195 -13.85 35.93 -2.46
CA GLY A 195 -15.11 36.48 -1.93
C GLY A 195 -15.95 35.58 -1.03
N ARG A 196 -15.54 34.34 -0.75
CA ARG A 196 -16.27 33.46 0.19
C ARG A 196 -15.60 33.48 1.56
N LYS A 197 -16.28 34.05 2.56
CA LYS A 197 -15.84 34.02 3.98
C LYS A 197 -15.98 32.58 4.53
N ALA A 198 -15.05 32.19 5.39
CA ALA A 198 -15.11 30.90 6.07
C ALA A 198 -16.43 30.76 6.86
N PRO A 199 -17.08 29.61 6.88
CA PRO A 199 -18.28 29.40 7.69
C PRO A 199 -17.90 29.44 9.18
N GLY A 200 -18.25 30.53 9.87
CA GLY A 200 -18.05 30.69 11.32
C GLY A 200 -17.25 31.93 11.76
N ALA A 201 -17.02 32.91 10.90
CA ALA A 201 -16.49 34.22 11.27
C ALA A 201 -17.60 35.25 11.47
#